data_530b37d68724307c7c485780f8899f90
#
_entry.id   530b37d68724307c7c485780f8899f90
#
_cell.length_a   1.000
_cell.length_b   1.000
_cell.length_c   1.000
_cell.angle_alpha   90.00
_cell.angle_beta   90.00
_cell.angle_gamma   90.00
#
_symmetry.space_group_name_H-M   'P 1'
#
loop_
_entity.id
_entity.type
_entity.pdbx_description
1 polymer ?
#
loop_
_entity_poly.entity_id
_entity_poly.type
_entity_poly.pdbx_seq_one_letter_code
_entity_poly.pdbx_strand_id
1 'polypeptide(L)'
;MNNVAPSPARTRGRPRGNPPTRESLVSAARTLFLERGYRRTTLRAVAGAAGVDPALIAYHFGSKKGLFADVMQFQCANALAVDDVLGGDPAALPDRLIDAVTDLWEDADFRQLTTQGDEAAEVIREYLEHELLARLVEFLGGRDATARATAVVTILGGLIYTRYLNPLPTPAALTPAQTRQILVPALRAALTPRPRIAETVRAVRRGSPASGGGAVRP
;
A
#
# COMPACT_ATOMS: atom_id res chain seq x y z
N MET A 1 -61.95 -45.99 18.32
CA MET A 1 -61.37 -45.52 17.08
C MET A 1 -60.66 -44.23 17.40
N ASN A 2 -59.36 -44.29 17.68
CA ASN A 2 -58.51 -43.10 18.01
C ASN A 2 -57.84 -42.62 16.75
N ASN A 3 -58.27 -41.44 16.31
CA ASN A 3 -57.68 -40.77 15.17
C ASN A 3 -56.53 -39.82 15.64
N VAL A 4 -55.27 -40.27 15.52
CA VAL A 4 -54.09 -39.47 15.85
C VAL A 4 -53.65 -38.77 14.59
N ALA A 5 -53.80 -37.43 14.56
CA ALA A 5 -53.33 -36.58 13.49
C ALA A 5 -51.79 -36.58 13.45
N PRO A 6 -51.14 -36.61 12.25
CA PRO A 6 -49.68 -36.54 12.14
C PRO A 6 -49.14 -35.13 12.46
N SER A 7 -48.13 -35.07 13.33
CA SER A 7 -47.37 -33.87 13.69
C SER A 7 -46.65 -33.29 12.49
N PRO A 8 -46.58 -31.93 12.27
CA PRO A 8 -45.90 -31.37 11.16
C PRO A 8 -44.40 -31.57 11.25
N ALA A 9 -43.81 -32.06 10.17
CA ALA A 9 -42.37 -32.28 10.02
C ALA A 9 -41.59 -30.95 10.22
N ARG A 10 -40.68 -30.98 11.19
CA ARG A 10 -39.71 -29.91 11.43
C ARG A 10 -38.84 -29.76 10.18
N THR A 11 -38.97 -28.62 9.51
CA THR A 11 -38.10 -28.20 8.40
C THR A 11 -36.67 -28.22 8.89
N ARG A 12 -35.84 -29.11 8.33
CA ARG A 12 -34.40 -29.15 8.59
C ARG A 12 -33.80 -27.82 8.16
N GLY A 13 -33.19 -27.13 9.11
CA GLY A 13 -32.47 -25.91 8.89
C GLY A 13 -31.41 -26.11 7.78
N ARG A 14 -31.29 -25.09 6.92
CA ARG A 14 -30.29 -24.96 5.88
C ARG A 14 -28.91 -25.36 6.43
N PRO A 15 -28.09 -26.13 5.68
CA PRO A 15 -26.73 -26.48 6.12
C PRO A 15 -25.98 -25.23 6.53
N ARG A 16 -25.46 -25.21 7.75
CA ARG A 16 -24.52 -24.19 8.19
C ARG A 16 -23.27 -24.35 7.34
N GLY A 17 -23.12 -23.52 6.31
CA GLY A 17 -21.82 -23.30 5.68
C GLY A 17 -20.79 -22.89 6.73
N ASN A 18 -19.54 -23.18 6.46
CA ASN A 18 -18.42 -22.71 7.27
C ASN A 18 -18.62 -21.23 7.65
N PRO A 19 -18.39 -20.81 8.90
CA PRO A 19 -18.57 -19.40 9.27
C PRO A 19 -17.77 -18.54 8.31
N PRO A 20 -18.34 -17.44 7.78
CA PRO A 20 -17.66 -16.62 6.81
C PRO A 20 -16.38 -16.07 7.43
N THR A 21 -15.28 -16.23 6.70
CA THR A 21 -13.99 -15.67 7.11
C THR A 21 -13.99 -14.16 6.94
N ARG A 22 -13.13 -13.45 7.68
CA ARG A 22 -12.92 -12.01 7.51
C ARG A 22 -12.69 -11.64 6.03
N GLU A 23 -11.92 -12.46 5.32
CA GLU A 23 -11.64 -12.30 3.89
C GLU A 23 -12.91 -12.37 3.01
N SER A 24 -13.83 -13.31 3.30
CA SER A 24 -15.08 -13.40 2.57
C SER A 24 -15.99 -12.20 2.79
N LEU A 25 -15.96 -11.59 3.97
CA LEU A 25 -16.67 -10.35 4.29
C LEU A 25 -16.06 -9.14 3.58
N VAL A 26 -14.74 -9.05 3.54
CA VAL A 26 -13.99 -8.02 2.79
C VAL A 26 -14.27 -8.13 1.29
N SER A 27 -14.29 -9.35 0.74
CA SER A 27 -14.62 -9.60 -0.67
C SER A 27 -16.05 -9.17 -1.02
N ALA A 28 -17.04 -9.50 -0.20
CA ALA A 28 -18.43 -9.06 -0.39
C ALA A 28 -18.55 -7.53 -0.28
N ALA A 29 -17.84 -6.91 0.66
CA ALA A 29 -17.81 -5.45 0.80
C ALA A 29 -17.17 -4.77 -0.42
N ARG A 30 -16.04 -5.29 -0.92
CA ARG A 30 -15.37 -4.80 -2.12
C ARG A 30 -16.33 -4.76 -3.31
N THR A 31 -17.02 -5.87 -3.58
CA THR A 31 -17.99 -5.94 -4.68
C THR A 31 -19.05 -4.84 -4.56
N LEU A 32 -19.63 -4.66 -3.37
CA LEU A 32 -20.66 -3.63 -3.16
C LEU A 32 -20.13 -2.21 -3.23
N PHE A 33 -18.90 -1.96 -2.77
CA PHE A 33 -18.27 -0.65 -2.92
C PHE A 33 -17.99 -0.33 -4.39
N LEU A 34 -17.57 -1.28 -5.19
CA LEU A 34 -17.38 -1.11 -6.63
C LEU A 34 -18.70 -0.88 -7.36
N GLU A 35 -19.74 -1.66 -7.07
CA GLU A 35 -21.04 -1.56 -7.75
C GLU A 35 -21.83 -0.29 -7.38
N ARG A 36 -21.82 0.09 -6.09
CA ARG A 36 -22.73 1.12 -5.55
C ARG A 36 -22.03 2.37 -5.05
N GLY A 37 -20.72 2.32 -4.90
CA GLY A 37 -19.93 3.35 -4.27
C GLY A 37 -20.00 3.30 -2.73
N TYR A 38 -19.02 3.95 -2.07
CA TYR A 38 -18.95 4.01 -0.62
C TYR A 38 -20.23 4.56 0.00
N ARG A 39 -20.74 5.71 -0.47
CA ARG A 39 -21.88 6.40 0.16
C ARG A 39 -23.14 5.54 0.20
N ARG A 40 -23.45 4.80 -0.86
CA ARG A 40 -24.69 4.00 -0.99
C ARG A 40 -24.56 2.59 -0.42
N THR A 41 -23.37 2.12 -0.10
CA THR A 41 -23.15 0.82 0.55
C THR A 41 -23.42 0.95 2.05
N THR A 42 -24.18 0.00 2.61
CA THR A 42 -24.47 -0.09 4.05
C THR A 42 -23.95 -1.39 4.62
N LEU A 43 -23.65 -1.43 5.94
CA LEU A 43 -23.22 -2.67 6.61
C LEU A 43 -24.28 -3.76 6.51
N ARG A 44 -25.58 -3.41 6.53
CA ARG A 44 -26.68 -4.36 6.30
C ARG A 44 -26.66 -4.97 4.91
N ALA A 45 -26.35 -4.19 3.88
CA ALA A 45 -26.24 -4.69 2.51
C ALA A 45 -25.09 -5.67 2.38
N VAL A 46 -23.94 -5.36 2.99
CA VAL A 46 -22.76 -6.26 3.02
C VAL A 46 -23.08 -7.55 3.77
N ALA A 47 -23.70 -7.45 4.94
CA ALA A 47 -24.11 -8.61 5.73
C ALA A 47 -25.11 -9.50 4.94
N GLY A 48 -26.09 -8.90 4.25
CA GLY A 48 -27.01 -9.62 3.38
C GLY A 48 -26.31 -10.33 2.23
N ALA A 49 -25.35 -9.68 1.57
CA ALA A 49 -24.55 -10.27 0.49
C ALA A 49 -23.67 -11.43 0.98
N ALA A 50 -23.11 -11.30 2.17
CA ALA A 50 -22.29 -12.35 2.80
C ALA A 50 -23.12 -13.44 3.50
N GLY A 51 -24.44 -13.26 3.65
CA GLY A 51 -25.31 -14.22 4.33
C GLY A 51 -25.11 -14.29 5.85
N VAL A 52 -24.72 -13.18 6.48
CA VAL A 52 -24.41 -13.09 7.93
C VAL A 52 -25.30 -12.08 8.64
N ASP A 53 -25.25 -12.11 9.97
CA ASP A 53 -25.85 -11.06 10.80
C ASP A 53 -25.04 -9.76 10.70
N PRO A 54 -25.72 -8.60 10.55
CA PRO A 54 -25.04 -7.29 10.54
C PRO A 54 -24.19 -7.02 11.78
N ALA A 55 -24.52 -7.60 12.95
CA ALA A 55 -23.73 -7.47 14.16
C ALA A 55 -22.32 -8.08 14.00
N LEU A 56 -22.19 -9.13 13.18
CA LEU A 56 -20.88 -9.74 12.89
C LEU A 56 -19.97 -8.77 12.12
N ILE A 57 -20.52 -8.04 11.16
CA ILE A 57 -19.76 -7.01 10.42
C ILE A 57 -19.31 -5.90 11.39
N ALA A 58 -20.21 -5.42 12.25
CA ALA A 58 -19.89 -4.40 13.24
C ALA A 58 -18.83 -4.90 14.24
N TYR A 59 -18.89 -6.17 14.63
CA TYR A 59 -17.90 -6.78 15.52
C TYR A 59 -16.50 -6.84 14.90
N HIS A 60 -16.39 -7.25 13.63
CA HIS A 60 -15.07 -7.41 12.96
C HIS A 60 -14.44 -6.09 12.52
N PHE A 61 -15.26 -5.12 12.11
CA PHE A 61 -14.78 -3.91 11.42
C PHE A 61 -15.16 -2.62 12.15
N GLY A 62 -15.98 -2.69 13.20
CA GLY A 62 -16.44 -1.53 13.97
C GLY A 62 -17.40 -0.61 13.21
N SER A 63 -16.98 -0.15 12.03
CA SER A 63 -17.72 0.83 11.23
C SER A 63 -17.63 0.54 9.73
N LYS A 64 -18.45 1.26 8.93
CA LYS A 64 -18.32 1.22 7.46
C LYS A 64 -16.94 1.74 7.00
N LYS A 65 -16.40 2.75 7.68
CA LYS A 65 -15.05 3.27 7.42
C LYS A 65 -14.01 2.18 7.71
N GLY A 66 -14.10 1.49 8.85
CA GLY A 66 -13.20 0.38 9.18
C GLY A 66 -13.28 -0.76 8.15
N LEU A 67 -14.49 -1.15 7.74
CA LEU A 67 -14.67 -2.15 6.68
C LEU A 67 -14.06 -1.69 5.34
N PHE A 68 -14.22 -0.41 4.99
CA PHE A 68 -13.63 0.15 3.78
C PHE A 68 -12.10 0.20 3.87
N ALA A 69 -11.55 0.56 5.04
CA ALA A 69 -10.12 0.51 5.30
C ALA A 69 -9.55 -0.90 5.09
N ASP A 70 -10.25 -1.93 5.59
CA ASP A 70 -9.85 -3.32 5.36
C ASP A 70 -9.89 -3.72 3.88
N VAL A 71 -10.90 -3.26 3.12
CA VAL A 71 -10.96 -3.49 1.67
C VAL A 71 -9.77 -2.84 0.97
N MET A 72 -9.44 -1.60 1.30
CA MET A 72 -8.32 -0.88 0.72
C MET A 72 -6.97 -1.51 1.11
N GLN A 73 -6.80 -1.86 2.39
CA GLN A 73 -5.60 -2.53 2.90
C GLN A 73 -5.39 -3.90 2.23
N PHE A 74 -6.46 -4.67 2.04
CA PHE A 74 -6.40 -5.95 1.34
C PHE A 74 -5.97 -5.78 -0.12
N GLN A 75 -6.47 -4.75 -0.82
CA GLN A 75 -6.04 -4.43 -2.18
C GLN A 75 -4.54 -4.02 -2.22
N CYS A 76 -4.13 -3.13 -1.32
CA CYS A 76 -2.73 -2.72 -1.23
C CYS A 76 -1.81 -3.89 -0.86
N ALA A 77 -2.19 -4.71 0.12
CA ALA A 77 -1.37 -5.85 0.56
C ALA A 77 -1.18 -6.90 -0.54
N ASN A 78 -2.24 -7.18 -1.32
CA ASN A 78 -2.17 -8.14 -2.42
C ASN A 78 -1.37 -7.60 -3.62
N ALA A 79 -1.57 -6.33 -3.97
CA ALA A 79 -0.93 -5.74 -5.15
C ALA A 79 0.51 -5.29 -4.87
N LEU A 80 0.79 -4.75 -3.69
CA LEU A 80 2.14 -4.32 -3.34
C LEU A 80 3.00 -5.46 -2.83
N ALA A 81 2.39 -6.56 -2.29
CA ALA A 81 3.13 -7.68 -1.68
C ALA A 81 4.45 -7.19 -1.06
N VAL A 82 4.35 -6.28 -0.07
CA VAL A 82 5.49 -5.46 0.40
C VAL A 82 6.73 -6.29 0.70
N ASP A 83 6.51 -7.51 1.22
CA ASP A 83 7.62 -8.43 1.51
C ASP A 83 8.31 -8.92 0.23
N ASP A 84 7.56 -9.13 -0.88
CA ASP A 84 8.12 -9.50 -2.17
C ASP A 84 8.83 -8.31 -2.84
N VAL A 85 8.24 -7.10 -2.71
CA VAL A 85 8.85 -5.86 -3.23
C VAL A 85 10.17 -5.56 -2.51
N LEU A 86 10.20 -5.70 -1.19
CA LEU A 86 11.40 -5.46 -0.38
C LEU A 86 12.40 -6.62 -0.47
N GLY A 87 11.94 -7.83 -0.79
CA GLY A 87 12.80 -9.02 -0.98
C GLY A 87 13.65 -8.96 -2.25
N GLY A 88 14.50 -9.98 -2.42
CA GLY A 88 15.32 -10.17 -3.61
C GLY A 88 16.53 -9.23 -3.71
N ASP A 89 17.04 -9.01 -4.94
CA ASP A 89 18.24 -8.19 -5.17
C ASP A 89 18.00 -6.72 -4.79
N PRO A 90 18.79 -6.17 -3.85
CA PRO A 90 18.69 -4.76 -3.45
C PRO A 90 18.95 -3.78 -4.61
N ALA A 91 19.74 -4.15 -5.61
CA ALA A 91 20.01 -3.29 -6.76
C ALA A 91 18.77 -3.05 -7.64
N ALA A 92 17.84 -4.01 -7.67
CA ALA A 92 16.58 -3.93 -8.41
C ALA A 92 15.41 -3.37 -7.57
N LEU A 93 15.62 -3.06 -6.29
CA LEU A 93 14.57 -2.52 -5.43
C LEU A 93 13.91 -1.23 -5.98
N PRO A 94 14.66 -0.25 -6.53
CA PRO A 94 14.03 0.96 -7.11
C PRO A 94 13.04 0.64 -8.23
N ASP A 95 13.39 -0.31 -9.10
CA ASP A 95 12.53 -0.75 -10.21
C ASP A 95 11.28 -1.43 -9.68
N ARG A 96 11.44 -2.38 -8.73
CA ARG A 96 10.30 -3.07 -8.11
C ARG A 96 9.34 -2.13 -7.41
N LEU A 97 9.83 -1.09 -6.74
CA LEU A 97 9.00 -0.09 -6.08
C LEU A 97 8.14 0.69 -7.08
N ILE A 98 8.70 1.08 -8.23
CA ILE A 98 7.95 1.76 -9.27
C ILE A 98 6.91 0.82 -9.89
N ASP A 99 7.31 -0.40 -10.23
CA ASP A 99 6.42 -1.37 -10.86
C ASP A 99 5.24 -1.69 -9.95
N ALA A 100 5.49 -2.01 -8.68
CA ALA A 100 4.43 -2.30 -7.72
C ALA A 100 3.43 -1.14 -7.56
N VAL A 101 3.93 0.11 -7.52
CA VAL A 101 3.06 1.30 -7.43
C VAL A 101 2.29 1.50 -8.73
N THR A 102 2.94 1.37 -9.88
CA THR A 102 2.26 1.57 -11.17
C THR A 102 1.22 0.49 -11.42
N ASP A 103 1.54 -0.78 -11.17
CA ASP A 103 0.62 -1.90 -11.35
C ASP A 103 -0.63 -1.75 -10.45
N LEU A 104 -0.45 -1.37 -9.18
CA LEU A 104 -1.56 -1.10 -8.27
C LEU A 104 -2.46 0.03 -8.77
N TRP A 105 -1.87 1.15 -9.21
CA TRP A 105 -2.63 2.32 -9.65
C TRP A 105 -3.18 2.21 -11.08
N GLU A 106 -2.69 1.27 -11.88
CA GLU A 106 -3.28 0.92 -13.17
C GLU A 106 -4.43 -0.09 -13.05
N ASP A 107 -4.59 -0.76 -11.89
CA ASP A 107 -5.77 -1.57 -11.61
C ASP A 107 -7.04 -0.70 -11.55
N ALA A 108 -8.02 -1.06 -12.37
CA ALA A 108 -9.25 -0.27 -12.55
C ALA A 108 -10.10 -0.24 -11.29
N ASP A 109 -10.17 -1.35 -10.56
CA ASP A 109 -10.97 -1.48 -9.34
C ASP A 109 -10.35 -0.66 -8.21
N PHE A 110 -9.02 -0.70 -8.07
CA PHE A 110 -8.30 0.11 -7.09
C PHE A 110 -8.53 1.60 -7.35
N ARG A 111 -8.35 2.05 -8.59
CA ARG A 111 -8.63 3.46 -8.96
C ARG A 111 -10.06 3.88 -8.67
N GLN A 112 -11.03 3.01 -9.00
CA GLN A 112 -12.42 3.30 -8.70
C GLN A 112 -12.66 3.43 -7.19
N LEU A 113 -12.05 2.59 -6.36
CA LEU A 113 -12.14 2.68 -4.90
C LEU A 113 -11.50 3.96 -4.37
N THR A 114 -10.36 4.40 -4.91
CA THR A 114 -9.64 5.61 -4.47
C THR A 114 -10.37 6.91 -4.77
N THR A 115 -11.31 6.90 -5.71
CA THR A 115 -12.11 8.10 -6.08
C THR A 115 -13.40 8.25 -5.28
N GLN A 116 -13.64 7.42 -4.26
CA GLN A 116 -14.91 7.38 -3.52
C GLN A 116 -15.03 8.38 -2.37
N GLY A 117 -14.25 9.45 -2.37
CA GLY A 117 -14.34 10.56 -1.42
C GLY A 117 -13.16 10.63 -0.44
N ASP A 118 -13.33 11.50 0.56
CA ASP A 118 -12.28 11.82 1.54
C ASP A 118 -11.87 10.59 2.37
N GLU A 119 -12.81 9.65 2.60
CA GLU A 119 -12.54 8.41 3.34
C GLU A 119 -11.48 7.56 2.64
N ALA A 120 -11.49 7.48 1.32
CA ALA A 120 -10.46 6.74 0.57
C ALA A 120 -9.08 7.40 0.71
N ALA A 121 -9.01 8.72 0.61
CA ALA A 121 -7.76 9.47 0.78
C ALA A 121 -7.19 9.30 2.20
N GLU A 122 -8.05 9.31 3.23
CA GLU A 122 -7.63 9.09 4.62
C GLU A 122 -7.07 7.68 4.84
N VAL A 123 -7.74 6.65 4.30
CA VAL A 123 -7.27 5.25 4.39
C VAL A 123 -5.94 5.06 3.68
N ILE A 124 -5.76 5.64 2.49
CA ILE A 124 -4.48 5.58 1.76
C ILE A 124 -3.37 6.26 2.56
N ARG A 125 -3.65 7.42 3.17
CA ARG A 125 -2.69 8.13 4.01
C ARG A 125 -2.28 7.30 5.23
N GLU A 126 -3.24 6.71 5.95
CA GLU A 126 -2.98 5.82 7.09
C GLU A 126 -2.13 4.61 6.67
N TYR A 127 -2.43 4.00 5.52
CA TYR A 127 -1.65 2.89 4.98
C TYR A 127 -0.20 3.31 4.65
N LEU A 128 -0.02 4.45 3.98
CA LEU A 128 1.32 4.95 3.64
C LEU A 128 2.16 5.24 4.88
N GLU A 129 1.55 5.81 5.92
CA GLU A 129 2.24 6.18 7.16
C GLU A 129 2.58 4.94 8.02
N HIS A 130 1.60 4.09 8.27
CA HIS A 130 1.73 3.03 9.26
C HIS A 130 2.26 1.70 8.69
N GLU A 131 2.00 1.42 7.42
CA GLU A 131 2.43 0.17 6.80
C GLU A 131 3.68 0.38 5.94
N LEU A 132 3.59 1.19 4.89
CA LEU A 132 4.68 1.31 3.93
C LEU A 132 5.90 2.02 4.53
N LEU A 133 5.71 3.18 5.17
CA LEU A 133 6.81 3.95 5.74
C LEU A 133 7.49 3.18 6.88
N ALA A 134 6.71 2.58 7.80
CA ALA A 134 7.25 1.82 8.91
C ALA A 134 8.08 0.60 8.45
N ARG A 135 7.57 -0.17 7.49
CA ARG A 135 8.29 -1.32 6.92
C ARG A 135 9.55 -0.91 6.16
N LEU A 136 9.49 0.20 5.41
CA LEU A 136 10.68 0.74 4.75
C LEU A 136 11.75 1.17 5.77
N VAL A 137 11.37 1.80 6.88
CA VAL A 137 12.31 2.18 7.95
C VAL A 137 12.97 0.95 8.56
N GLU A 138 12.19 -0.09 8.87
CA GLU A 138 12.70 -1.36 9.40
C GLU A 138 13.67 -2.03 8.39
N PHE A 139 13.26 -2.15 7.14
CA PHE A 139 14.06 -2.74 6.07
C PHE A 139 15.38 -2.00 5.83
N LEU A 140 15.33 -0.67 5.77
CA LEU A 140 16.51 0.14 5.48
C LEU A 140 17.51 0.17 6.63
N GLY A 141 17.05 0.10 7.86
CA GLY A 141 17.89 0.10 9.06
C GLY A 141 18.86 1.30 9.17
N GLY A 142 19.51 1.43 10.32
CA GLY A 142 20.48 2.48 10.54
C GLY A 142 19.90 3.83 10.93
N ARG A 143 20.77 4.82 11.21
CA ARG A 143 20.36 6.12 11.76
C ARG A 143 19.56 7.00 10.82
N ASP A 144 19.78 6.87 9.52
CA ASP A 144 19.16 7.66 8.47
C ASP A 144 17.98 6.93 7.79
N ALA A 145 17.58 5.76 8.32
CA ALA A 145 16.50 4.95 7.74
C ALA A 145 15.21 5.73 7.55
N THR A 146 14.76 6.46 8.58
CA THR A 146 13.56 7.30 8.49
C THR A 146 13.66 8.34 7.39
N ALA A 147 14.78 9.05 7.28
CA ALA A 147 14.97 10.06 6.25
C ALA A 147 14.97 9.46 4.84
N ARG A 148 15.62 8.29 4.67
CA ARG A 148 15.64 7.56 3.40
C ARG A 148 14.26 7.04 3.03
N ALA A 149 13.55 6.40 3.96
CA ALA A 149 12.19 5.92 3.77
C ALA A 149 11.23 7.07 3.42
N THR A 150 11.32 8.20 4.13
CA THR A 150 10.54 9.41 3.82
C THR A 150 10.82 9.91 2.40
N ALA A 151 12.08 9.95 1.96
CA ALA A 151 12.41 10.36 0.61
C ALA A 151 11.81 9.41 -0.45
N VAL A 152 11.86 8.09 -0.22
CA VAL A 152 11.24 7.08 -1.09
C VAL A 152 9.73 7.30 -1.18
N VAL A 153 9.04 7.40 -0.03
CA VAL A 153 7.58 7.60 0.00
C VAL A 153 7.19 8.94 -0.65
N THR A 154 8.00 9.99 -0.50
CA THR A 154 7.77 11.28 -1.15
C THR A 154 7.88 11.18 -2.68
N ILE A 155 8.87 10.46 -3.21
CA ILE A 155 9.03 10.25 -4.65
C ILE A 155 7.84 9.45 -5.22
N LEU A 156 7.49 8.35 -4.58
CA LEU A 156 6.36 7.50 -5.00
C LEU A 156 5.02 8.24 -4.85
N GLY A 157 4.83 8.99 -3.77
CA GLY A 157 3.66 9.84 -3.56
C GLY A 157 3.53 10.93 -4.62
N GLY A 158 4.64 11.53 -5.04
CA GLY A 158 4.70 12.47 -6.15
C GLY A 158 4.27 11.83 -7.47
N LEU A 159 4.75 10.62 -7.78
CA LEU A 159 4.31 9.84 -8.93
C LEU A 159 2.80 9.58 -8.89
N ILE A 160 2.30 9.05 -7.77
CA ILE A 160 0.88 8.75 -7.57
C ILE A 160 0.03 10.01 -7.79
N TYR A 161 0.40 11.10 -7.12
CA TYR A 161 -0.35 12.35 -7.21
C TYR A 161 -0.40 12.91 -8.63
N THR A 162 0.77 13.03 -9.29
CA THR A 162 0.88 13.70 -10.59
C THR A 162 0.43 12.85 -11.77
N ARG A 163 0.37 11.53 -11.61
CA ARG A 163 -0.06 10.62 -12.68
C ARG A 163 -1.51 10.17 -12.53
N TYR A 164 -1.99 9.93 -11.29
CA TYR A 164 -3.27 9.26 -11.06
C TYR A 164 -4.30 10.10 -10.30
N LEU A 165 -3.92 10.84 -9.26
CA LEU A 165 -4.86 11.60 -8.43
C LEU A 165 -5.17 12.99 -8.99
N ASN A 166 -4.16 13.69 -9.47
CA ASN A 166 -4.27 14.99 -10.12
C ASN A 166 -3.41 14.98 -11.38
N PRO A 167 -3.85 14.28 -12.44
CA PRO A 167 -3.01 13.97 -13.58
C PRO A 167 -2.54 15.22 -14.31
N LEU A 168 -1.23 15.43 -14.31
CA LEU A 168 -0.58 16.43 -15.15
C LEU A 168 -0.30 15.80 -16.53
N PRO A 169 -0.49 16.53 -17.65
CA PRO A 169 -0.40 15.96 -18.99
C PRO A 169 0.90 15.19 -19.26
N THR A 170 2.04 15.73 -18.85
CA THR A 170 3.35 15.09 -19.11
C THR A 170 3.56 13.83 -18.26
N PRO A 171 3.44 13.83 -16.91
CA PRO A 171 3.59 12.62 -16.13
C PRO A 171 2.57 11.53 -16.48
N ALA A 172 1.33 11.92 -16.81
CA ALA A 172 0.26 10.96 -17.16
C ALA A 172 0.53 10.24 -18.49
N ALA A 173 1.25 10.89 -19.42
CA ALA A 173 1.55 10.32 -20.73
C ALA A 173 2.80 9.43 -20.75
N LEU A 174 3.59 9.35 -19.68
CA LEU A 174 4.79 8.52 -19.63
C LEU A 174 4.44 7.02 -19.72
N THR A 175 5.22 6.31 -20.50
CA THR A 175 5.17 4.83 -20.47
C THR A 175 5.82 4.30 -19.18
N PRO A 176 5.55 3.04 -18.76
CA PRO A 176 6.22 2.43 -17.60
C PRO A 176 7.76 2.48 -17.73
N ALA A 177 8.31 2.24 -18.92
CA ALA A 177 9.74 2.31 -19.18
C ALA A 177 10.31 3.74 -18.98
N GLN A 178 9.61 4.76 -19.45
CA GLN A 178 10.00 6.16 -19.27
C GLN A 178 9.88 6.57 -17.80
N THR A 179 8.85 6.14 -17.10
CA THR A 179 8.68 6.37 -15.65
C THR A 179 9.86 5.79 -14.87
N ARG A 180 10.26 4.55 -15.14
CA ARG A 180 11.46 3.94 -14.56
C ARG A 180 12.72 4.72 -14.88
N GLN A 181 12.95 5.07 -16.16
CA GLN A 181 14.13 5.81 -16.58
C GLN A 181 14.29 7.15 -15.81
N ILE A 182 13.18 7.83 -15.51
CA ILE A 182 13.18 9.11 -14.81
C ILE A 182 13.36 8.95 -13.31
N LEU A 183 12.63 8.00 -12.68
CA LEU A 183 12.50 7.94 -11.22
C LEU A 183 13.46 6.95 -10.55
N VAL A 184 13.92 5.88 -11.22
CA VAL A 184 14.87 4.92 -10.65
C VAL A 184 16.15 5.59 -10.15
N PRO A 185 16.79 6.54 -10.85
CA PRO A 185 17.98 7.21 -10.33
C PRO A 185 17.72 7.96 -9.01
N ALA A 186 16.58 8.64 -8.90
CA ALA A 186 16.18 9.36 -7.69
C ALA A 186 15.89 8.40 -6.52
N LEU A 187 15.18 7.30 -6.77
CA LEU A 187 14.93 6.27 -5.77
C LEU A 187 16.22 5.60 -5.31
N ARG A 188 17.13 5.28 -6.23
CA ARG A 188 18.44 4.72 -5.91
C ARG A 188 19.25 5.65 -5.01
N ALA A 189 19.25 6.94 -5.31
CA ALA A 189 19.91 7.95 -4.47
C ALA A 189 19.24 8.03 -3.07
N ALA A 190 17.91 7.98 -2.99
CA ALA A 190 17.16 8.00 -1.73
C ALA A 190 17.43 6.76 -0.88
N LEU A 191 17.58 5.59 -1.49
CA LEU A 191 17.84 4.31 -0.81
C LEU A 191 19.29 4.17 -0.33
N THR A 192 20.24 4.92 -0.89
CA THR A 192 21.65 4.83 -0.54
C THR A 192 21.93 5.50 0.81
N PRO A 193 22.62 4.81 1.76
CA PRO A 193 23.03 5.42 3.01
C PRO A 193 23.89 6.67 2.80
N ARG A 194 23.62 7.73 3.53
CA ARG A 194 24.42 8.97 3.44
C ARG A 194 25.76 8.78 4.15
N PRO A 195 26.88 9.09 3.50
CA PRO A 195 28.18 9.02 4.16
C PRO A 195 28.22 10.00 5.33
N ARG A 196 28.84 9.61 6.43
CA ARG A 196 29.04 10.49 7.59
C ARG A 196 29.87 11.70 7.17
N ILE A 197 29.46 12.90 7.55
CA ILE A 197 30.25 14.13 7.32
C ILE A 197 31.68 13.95 7.83
N ALA A 198 31.88 13.25 8.95
CA ALA A 198 33.20 12.91 9.45
C ALA A 198 34.04 12.01 8.54
N GLU A 199 33.43 11.11 7.77
CA GLU A 199 34.10 10.25 6.79
C GLU A 199 34.43 11.00 5.52
N THR A 200 33.56 11.90 5.09
CA THR A 200 33.81 12.80 3.96
C THR A 200 34.98 13.74 4.24
N VAL A 201 35.06 14.32 5.45
CA VAL A 201 36.19 15.17 5.87
C VAL A 201 37.49 14.38 5.96
N ARG A 202 37.45 13.13 6.40
CA ARG A 202 38.65 12.24 6.41
C ARG A 202 39.09 11.86 4.99
N ALA A 203 38.17 11.59 4.09
CA ALA A 203 38.46 11.27 2.69
C ALA A 203 39.10 12.46 1.97
N VAL A 204 38.57 13.67 2.17
CA VAL A 204 39.11 14.91 1.61
C VAL A 204 40.51 15.18 2.18
N ARG A 205 40.75 14.99 3.47
CA ARG A 205 42.09 15.15 4.08
C ARG A 205 43.10 14.13 3.59
N ARG A 206 42.72 12.90 3.24
CA ARG A 206 43.61 11.87 2.69
C ARG A 206 43.91 12.07 1.20
N GLY A 207 43.08 12.78 0.48
CA GLY A 207 43.23 13.06 -0.96
C GLY A 207 44.01 14.34 -1.28
N SER A 208 44.38 15.17 -0.27
CA SER A 208 45.26 16.34 -0.53
C SER A 208 46.68 15.84 -0.70
N PRO A 209 47.29 15.98 -1.84
CA PRO A 209 48.72 15.72 -2.02
C PRO A 209 49.50 16.65 -1.13
N ALA A 210 50.42 16.08 -0.33
CA ALA A 210 51.40 16.83 0.43
C ALA A 210 52.13 17.77 -0.54
N SER A 211 51.90 19.07 -0.42
CA SER A 211 52.67 20.07 -1.13
C SER A 211 54.12 19.90 -0.72
N GLY A 212 54.90 19.33 -1.63
CA GLY A 212 56.34 19.18 -1.48
C GLY A 212 57.00 20.54 -1.29
N GLY A 213 57.53 20.77 -0.11
CA GLY A 213 58.41 21.88 0.20
C GLY A 213 59.67 21.79 -0.65
N GLY A 214 59.72 22.55 -1.74
CA GLY A 214 60.96 22.81 -2.45
C GLY A 214 61.86 23.66 -1.60
N ALA A 215 62.88 23.04 -1.00
CA ALA A 215 63.98 23.75 -0.36
C ALA A 215 64.83 24.41 -1.44
N VAL A 216 64.75 25.73 -1.52
CA VAL A 216 65.75 26.56 -2.23
C VAL A 216 66.94 26.67 -1.26
N ARG A 217 68.10 26.11 -1.61
CA ARG A 217 69.37 26.40 -1.02
C ARG A 217 70.15 27.42 -1.85
N PRO A 218 71.02 28.16 -1.20
CA PRO A 218 71.61 29.45 -1.64
C PRO A 218 72.57 29.34 -2.82
#